data_db72c3b753fb6736acd9ab38a86da0d9
#
_entry.id   db72c3b753fb6736acd9ab38a86da0d9
#
_cell.length_a   1.000
_cell.length_b   1.000
_cell.length_c   1.000
_cell.angle_alpha   90.00
_cell.angle_beta   90.00
_cell.angle_gamma   90.00
#
_symmetry.space_group_name_H-M   'P 1'
#
loop_
_entity.id
_entity.type
_entity.pdbx_description
1 polymer ?
#
loop_
_entity_poly.entity_id
_entity_poly.type
_entity_poly.pdbx_seq_one_letter_code
_entity_poly.pdbx_strand_id
1 'polypeptide(L)'
;MTTVAEIDSPPPTPTRAENRALVIGSGFGGIAAAIRLQARGYQTTLLEMRDKPGGRAYVYEQDGFKFDAGPTIITAPFLIDELFELAGKKTSDFLQIVPCWPYYRILFHDGKQFDYTGDEAEIIEQIERFEPSDVPGYKRFVDRSHAIFDRAFTDLADQPFDTVTDMLKIAPDLVRLQSHECVYKLVSRYIKNDYLRQVFSFHPLLIGGNPFQSSSIYAMIHFLERKWGVHFAMGGTGAVVQALIRLFEEMGGVFRLNSRVEEISVTNGQTDGVRLANGEQLPAEVVVSNGDVANTYRKMIHPKWRPTWSDRKLERMRYSMSLFVIYFGTDRTYPDLAHHSIILTKRYKELLADIFKRKILAEDFSLYLHAPTRTDPSLAPPGHECFYVLSPVPNLRGDIDWDAVKEPYAEAILESLEVHCPDLRKHIVTKRIFCPTDFEQDLDAYTGSAFQFEPVLTQSAWFRPHNRSEDINGLYFVGAGTHPGAGMPGVISSAKVLDRVVPDPVSTAS
;
A
#
# COMPACT_ATOMS: atom_id res chain seq x y z
N MET A 1 -12.29 -57.15 -43.18
CA MET A 1 -12.57 -56.49 -41.89
C MET A 1 -11.71 -55.26 -41.80
N THR A 2 -12.28 -54.12 -42.09
CA THR A 2 -11.60 -52.85 -42.19
C THR A 2 -11.92 -52.06 -40.91
N THR A 3 -10.91 -51.86 -40.08
CA THR A 3 -11.04 -51.09 -38.80
C THR A 3 -11.15 -49.62 -39.15
N VAL A 4 -12.27 -49.01 -38.76
CA VAL A 4 -12.49 -47.56 -38.83
C VAL A 4 -11.74 -46.93 -37.67
N ALA A 5 -10.82 -46.02 -37.99
CA ALA A 5 -10.15 -45.16 -36.98
C ALA A 5 -11.14 -44.17 -36.42
N GLU A 6 -11.33 -44.16 -35.09
CA GLU A 6 -12.04 -43.12 -34.36
C GLU A 6 -11.30 -41.81 -34.52
N ILE A 7 -11.98 -40.84 -35.14
CA ILE A 7 -11.52 -39.44 -35.23
C ILE A 7 -11.70 -38.83 -33.84
N ASP A 8 -10.58 -38.61 -33.18
CA ASP A 8 -10.53 -37.88 -31.90
C ASP A 8 -11.08 -36.46 -32.13
N SER A 9 -12.26 -36.19 -31.61
CA SER A 9 -12.85 -34.87 -31.65
C SER A 9 -12.01 -33.92 -30.79
N PRO A 10 -11.64 -32.73 -31.26
CA PRO A 10 -10.93 -31.79 -30.42
C PRO A 10 -11.76 -31.46 -29.16
N PRO A 11 -11.10 -31.24 -27.99
CA PRO A 11 -11.81 -30.92 -26.76
C PRO A 11 -12.68 -29.67 -26.99
N PRO A 12 -13.88 -29.62 -26.40
CA PRO A 12 -14.80 -28.50 -26.60
C PRO A 12 -14.12 -27.20 -26.18
N THR A 13 -14.13 -26.22 -27.09
CA THR A 13 -13.70 -24.84 -26.79
C THR A 13 -14.46 -24.36 -25.56
N PRO A 14 -13.83 -23.88 -24.50
CA PRO A 14 -14.53 -23.41 -23.33
C PRO A 14 -15.52 -22.32 -23.75
N THR A 15 -16.79 -22.52 -23.49
CA THR A 15 -17.82 -21.52 -23.68
C THR A 15 -17.44 -20.28 -22.83
N ARG A 16 -17.34 -19.13 -23.49
CA ARG A 16 -17.03 -17.86 -22.85
C ARG A 16 -17.97 -17.66 -21.66
N ALA A 17 -17.43 -17.53 -20.45
CA ALA A 17 -18.23 -17.41 -19.25
C ALA A 17 -18.69 -15.95 -19.12
N GLU A 18 -19.89 -15.67 -19.63
CA GLU A 18 -20.49 -14.34 -19.58
C GLU A 18 -20.67 -13.87 -18.13
N ASN A 19 -20.35 -12.59 -17.86
CA ASN A 19 -20.47 -11.91 -16.57
C ASN A 19 -19.64 -12.52 -15.43
N ARG A 20 -18.57 -13.28 -15.71
CA ARG A 20 -17.66 -13.77 -14.68
C ARG A 20 -16.44 -12.89 -14.55
N ALA A 21 -16.14 -12.50 -13.30
CA ALA A 21 -14.97 -11.74 -12.95
C ALA A 21 -14.09 -12.52 -11.95
N LEU A 22 -12.78 -12.55 -12.19
CA LEU A 22 -11.80 -13.11 -11.28
C LEU A 22 -10.89 -11.99 -10.78
N VAL A 23 -10.69 -11.93 -9.47
CA VAL A 23 -9.76 -10.98 -8.84
C VAL A 23 -8.64 -11.76 -8.17
N ILE A 24 -7.39 -11.44 -8.53
CA ILE A 24 -6.18 -12.12 -8.04
C ILE A 24 -5.57 -11.30 -6.90
N GLY A 25 -5.55 -11.88 -5.69
CA GLY A 25 -4.95 -11.28 -4.50
C GLY A 25 -5.92 -10.45 -3.66
N SER A 26 -6.07 -10.83 -2.40
CA SER A 26 -7.00 -10.24 -1.42
C SER A 26 -6.39 -9.13 -0.55
N GLY A 27 -5.45 -8.33 -1.08
CA GLY A 27 -5.09 -7.04 -0.48
C GLY A 27 -6.22 -6.02 -0.66
N PHE A 28 -6.16 -4.86 -0.01
CA PHE A 28 -7.24 -3.85 -0.03
C PHE A 28 -7.72 -3.48 -1.44
N GLY A 29 -6.81 -3.33 -2.41
CA GLY A 29 -7.19 -3.04 -3.80
C GLY A 29 -8.00 -4.17 -4.44
N GLY A 30 -7.62 -5.43 -4.19
CA GLY A 30 -8.34 -6.60 -4.72
C GLY A 30 -9.70 -6.79 -4.07
N ILE A 31 -9.80 -6.66 -2.75
CA ILE A 31 -11.09 -6.75 -2.04
C ILE A 31 -12.02 -5.62 -2.52
N ALA A 32 -11.52 -4.38 -2.62
CA ALA A 32 -12.29 -3.26 -3.13
C ALA A 32 -12.76 -3.48 -4.58
N ALA A 33 -11.90 -4.04 -5.44
CA ALA A 33 -12.26 -4.41 -6.81
C ALA A 33 -13.34 -5.50 -6.85
N ALA A 34 -13.22 -6.53 -6.01
CA ALA A 34 -14.19 -7.61 -5.92
C ALA A 34 -15.57 -7.10 -5.49
N ILE A 35 -15.63 -6.24 -4.45
CA ILE A 35 -16.88 -5.61 -3.99
C ILE A 35 -17.52 -4.78 -5.11
N ARG A 36 -16.73 -3.93 -5.82
CA ARG A 36 -17.26 -3.08 -6.91
C ARG A 36 -17.77 -3.89 -8.08
N LEU A 37 -17.06 -4.91 -8.52
CA LEU A 37 -17.51 -5.79 -9.60
C LEU A 37 -18.76 -6.55 -9.21
N GLN A 38 -18.84 -7.07 -7.98
CA GLN A 38 -20.03 -7.74 -7.46
C GLN A 38 -21.22 -6.80 -7.39
N ALA A 39 -21.04 -5.55 -6.94
CA ALA A 39 -22.08 -4.53 -6.89
C ALA A 39 -22.63 -4.17 -8.29
N ARG A 40 -21.78 -4.27 -9.33
CA ARG A 40 -22.16 -4.04 -10.72
C ARG A 40 -22.87 -5.23 -11.39
N GLY A 41 -22.98 -6.38 -10.70
CA GLY A 41 -23.68 -7.57 -11.18
C GLY A 41 -22.80 -8.63 -11.83
N TYR A 42 -21.47 -8.53 -11.71
CA TYR A 42 -20.57 -9.63 -12.07
C TYR A 42 -20.66 -10.79 -11.07
N GLN A 43 -20.55 -12.01 -11.54
CA GLN A 43 -20.28 -13.17 -10.68
C GLN A 43 -18.79 -13.17 -10.33
N THR A 44 -18.46 -12.62 -9.18
CA THR A 44 -17.06 -12.33 -8.83
C THR A 44 -16.48 -13.39 -7.91
N THR A 45 -15.29 -13.91 -8.28
CA THR A 45 -14.48 -14.77 -7.41
C THR A 45 -13.18 -14.06 -7.07
N LEU A 46 -12.89 -13.92 -5.77
CA LEU A 46 -11.64 -13.39 -5.24
C LEU A 46 -10.73 -14.55 -4.85
N LEU A 47 -9.52 -14.58 -5.43
CA LEU A 47 -8.52 -15.65 -5.27
C LEU A 47 -7.35 -15.14 -4.43
N GLU A 48 -7.00 -15.85 -3.36
CA GLU A 48 -5.87 -15.56 -2.49
C GLU A 48 -4.91 -16.76 -2.42
N MET A 49 -3.62 -16.52 -2.59
CA MET A 49 -2.61 -17.58 -2.57
C MET A 49 -2.27 -18.07 -1.16
N ARG A 50 -2.51 -17.24 -0.14
CA ARG A 50 -2.20 -17.52 1.27
C ARG A 50 -3.39 -18.12 2.01
N ASP A 51 -3.13 -18.48 3.26
CA ASP A 51 -4.07 -19.08 4.22
C ASP A 51 -5.01 -18.07 4.90
N LYS A 52 -4.71 -16.75 4.77
CA LYS A 52 -5.53 -15.64 5.29
C LYS A 52 -5.56 -14.50 4.27
N PRO A 53 -6.65 -13.68 4.23
CA PRO A 53 -6.72 -12.50 3.39
C PRO A 53 -5.85 -11.35 3.91
N GLY A 54 -5.69 -10.31 3.08
CA GLY A 54 -5.13 -9.03 3.46
C GLY A 54 -3.85 -8.63 2.73
N GLY A 55 -3.13 -9.58 2.13
CA GLY A 55 -1.86 -9.29 1.48
C GLY A 55 -0.86 -8.64 2.45
N ARG A 56 -0.52 -7.35 2.22
CA ARG A 56 0.32 -6.56 3.16
C ARG A 56 -0.39 -6.21 4.47
N ALA A 57 -1.72 -6.31 4.54
CA ALA A 57 -2.52 -6.15 5.76
C ALA A 57 -2.81 -7.51 6.43
N TYR A 58 -1.92 -8.48 6.28
CA TYR A 58 -1.97 -9.77 6.97
C TYR A 58 -1.85 -9.58 8.48
N VAL A 59 -2.33 -10.54 9.27
CA VAL A 59 -2.22 -10.54 10.74
C VAL A 59 -1.45 -11.76 11.20
N TYR A 60 -0.40 -11.52 11.97
CA TYR A 60 0.33 -12.57 12.68
C TYR A 60 -0.23 -12.69 14.10
N GLU A 61 -0.54 -13.93 14.50
CA GLU A 61 -0.95 -14.27 15.87
C GLU A 61 0.13 -15.16 16.47
N GLN A 62 0.69 -14.73 17.60
CA GLN A 62 1.78 -15.45 18.26
C GLN A 62 1.73 -15.17 19.76
N ASP A 63 1.78 -16.21 20.60
CA ASP A 63 1.85 -16.13 22.06
C ASP A 63 0.78 -15.22 22.71
N GLY A 64 -0.42 -15.16 22.14
CA GLY A 64 -1.54 -14.33 22.60
C GLY A 64 -1.51 -12.89 22.10
N PHE A 65 -0.51 -12.50 21.30
CA PHE A 65 -0.42 -11.20 20.65
C PHE A 65 -0.96 -11.24 19.23
N LYS A 66 -1.53 -10.12 18.77
CA LYS A 66 -1.97 -9.91 17.39
C LYS A 66 -1.19 -8.76 16.77
N PHE A 67 -0.43 -9.05 15.72
CA PHE A 67 0.39 -8.10 15.02
C PHE A 67 -0.17 -7.81 13.64
N ASP A 68 -0.56 -6.55 13.39
CA ASP A 68 -0.82 -6.09 12.03
C ASP A 68 0.48 -6.07 11.23
N ALA A 69 0.48 -6.68 10.04
CA ALA A 69 1.71 -6.83 9.24
C ALA A 69 2.14 -5.52 8.53
N GLY A 70 1.24 -4.55 8.37
CA GLY A 70 1.57 -3.41 7.52
C GLY A 70 0.68 -2.18 7.70
N PRO A 71 -0.21 -1.82 6.75
CA PRO A 71 -0.82 -0.50 6.68
C PRO A 71 -1.81 -0.25 7.83
N THR A 72 -1.33 0.37 8.91
CA THR A 72 -2.11 0.65 10.12
C THR A 72 -2.64 2.09 10.21
N ILE A 73 -2.29 2.93 9.24
CA ILE A 73 -2.68 4.34 9.19
C ILE A 73 -3.87 4.51 8.25
N ILE A 74 -5.05 4.82 8.81
CA ILE A 74 -6.28 5.07 8.03
C ILE A 74 -6.48 6.59 7.92
N THR A 75 -6.25 7.17 6.74
CA THR A 75 -6.31 8.62 6.50
C THR A 75 -7.52 9.06 5.67
N ALA A 76 -8.24 8.12 5.07
CA ALA A 76 -9.41 8.40 4.22
C ALA A 76 -10.53 7.37 4.50
N PRO A 77 -11.14 7.39 5.71
CA PRO A 77 -12.13 6.38 6.11
C PRO A 77 -13.35 6.35 5.18
N PHE A 78 -13.74 7.47 4.59
CA PHE A 78 -14.85 7.55 3.64
C PHE A 78 -14.69 6.62 2.41
N LEU A 79 -13.46 6.24 2.03
CA LEU A 79 -13.24 5.26 0.96
C LEU A 79 -13.65 3.84 1.39
N ILE A 80 -13.56 3.55 2.69
CA ILE A 80 -14.07 2.30 3.26
C ILE A 80 -15.59 2.39 3.34
N ASP A 81 -16.13 3.52 3.81
CA ASP A 81 -17.57 3.76 3.90
C ASP A 81 -18.25 3.56 2.54
N GLU A 82 -17.67 4.10 1.46
CA GLU A 82 -18.17 3.95 0.09
C GLU A 82 -18.34 2.48 -0.31
N LEU A 83 -17.41 1.58 0.10
CA LEU A 83 -17.52 0.15 -0.21
C LEU A 83 -18.73 -0.50 0.48
N PHE A 84 -19.03 -0.12 1.73
CA PHE A 84 -20.22 -0.59 2.44
C PHE A 84 -21.50 -0.01 1.84
N GLU A 85 -21.48 1.26 1.44
CA GLU A 85 -22.61 1.93 0.79
C GLU A 85 -23.02 1.26 -0.53
N LEU A 86 -22.06 0.72 -1.32
CA LEU A 86 -22.35 -0.05 -2.53
C LEU A 86 -23.24 -1.28 -2.26
N ALA A 87 -23.20 -1.82 -1.05
CA ALA A 87 -24.06 -2.93 -0.62
C ALA A 87 -25.26 -2.47 0.22
N GLY A 88 -25.52 -1.15 0.33
CA GLY A 88 -26.57 -0.60 1.18
C GLY A 88 -26.34 -0.81 2.67
N LYS A 89 -25.10 -0.97 3.09
CA LYS A 89 -24.68 -1.20 4.48
C LYS A 89 -23.96 0.03 5.05
N LYS A 90 -23.73 0.01 6.36
CA LYS A 90 -22.92 1.02 7.05
C LYS A 90 -21.66 0.37 7.62
N THR A 91 -20.53 1.05 7.53
CA THR A 91 -19.26 0.60 8.12
C THR A 91 -19.39 0.29 9.60
N SER A 92 -20.14 1.12 10.34
CA SER A 92 -20.35 0.97 11.79
C SER A 92 -21.03 -0.34 12.21
N ASP A 93 -21.72 -1.03 11.28
CA ASP A 93 -22.37 -2.31 11.55
C ASP A 93 -21.34 -3.48 11.50
N PHE A 94 -20.15 -3.24 10.98
CA PHE A 94 -19.11 -4.24 10.76
C PHE A 94 -17.84 -3.99 11.56
N LEU A 95 -17.45 -2.73 11.74
CA LEU A 95 -16.21 -2.35 12.41
C LEU A 95 -16.30 -0.96 13.05
N GLN A 96 -15.45 -0.72 14.04
CA GLN A 96 -15.31 0.57 14.70
C GLN A 96 -13.98 1.21 14.31
N ILE A 97 -14.04 2.38 13.68
CA ILE A 97 -12.87 3.21 13.37
C ILE A 97 -12.82 4.38 14.34
N VAL A 98 -11.68 4.57 15.00
CA VAL A 98 -11.47 5.61 16.02
C VAL A 98 -10.32 6.53 15.63
N PRO A 99 -10.35 7.85 15.98
CA PRO A 99 -9.26 8.75 15.69
C PRO A 99 -8.04 8.44 16.57
N CYS A 100 -6.83 8.64 16.03
CA CYS A 100 -5.57 8.65 16.76
C CYS A 100 -5.18 10.08 17.11
N TRP A 101 -4.62 10.27 18.31
CA TRP A 101 -4.13 11.57 18.77
C TRP A 101 -2.89 11.42 19.67
N PRO A 102 -1.76 12.09 19.34
CA PRO A 102 -1.50 12.78 18.07
C PRO A 102 -1.59 11.81 16.87
N TYR A 103 -1.66 12.34 15.64
CA TYR A 103 -1.56 11.52 14.43
C TYR A 103 -0.23 10.78 14.38
N TYR A 104 0.86 11.53 14.63
CA TYR A 104 2.22 11.00 14.76
C TYR A 104 2.96 11.79 15.83
N ARG A 105 3.75 11.11 16.64
CA ARG A 105 4.81 11.73 17.44
C ARG A 105 6.12 11.60 16.70
N ILE A 106 6.73 12.71 16.31
CA ILE A 106 8.01 12.74 15.60
C ILE A 106 9.11 13.03 16.61
N LEU A 107 10.04 12.11 16.76
CA LEU A 107 11.14 12.15 17.70
C LEU A 107 12.46 12.36 16.94
N PHE A 108 13.25 13.33 17.38
CA PHE A 108 14.53 13.67 16.77
C PHE A 108 15.70 13.14 17.58
N HIS A 109 16.85 12.95 16.93
CA HIS A 109 18.07 12.42 17.50
C HIS A 109 18.63 13.21 18.70
N ASP A 110 18.24 14.47 18.88
CA ASP A 110 18.66 15.36 19.99
C ASP A 110 17.62 15.49 21.09
N GLY A 111 16.61 14.62 21.11
CA GLY A 111 15.57 14.59 22.11
C GLY A 111 14.41 15.57 21.88
N LYS A 112 14.45 16.39 20.81
CA LYS A 112 13.31 17.20 20.44
C LYS A 112 12.17 16.34 19.95
N GLN A 113 10.93 16.83 20.14
CA GLN A 113 9.70 16.15 19.78
C GLN A 113 8.76 17.12 19.07
N PHE A 114 8.03 16.60 18.09
CA PHE A 114 6.93 17.30 17.41
C PHE A 114 5.70 16.38 17.36
N ASP A 115 4.59 16.77 18.01
CA ASP A 115 3.34 16.05 17.93
C ASP A 115 2.54 16.59 16.75
N TYR A 116 2.46 15.80 15.69
CA TYR A 116 1.75 16.13 14.46
C TYR A 116 0.26 15.80 14.66
N THR A 117 -0.58 16.84 14.60
CA THR A 117 -2.02 16.75 14.83
C THR A 117 -2.82 17.38 13.67
N GLY A 118 -4.16 17.26 13.74
CA GLY A 118 -5.07 17.97 12.82
C GLY A 118 -5.44 19.38 13.28
N ASP A 119 -5.16 19.73 14.54
CA ASP A 119 -5.49 21.04 15.09
C ASP A 119 -4.45 22.09 14.68
N GLU A 120 -4.92 23.19 14.06
CA GLU A 120 -4.04 24.24 13.56
C GLU A 120 -3.35 25.00 14.69
N ALA A 121 -4.04 25.22 15.83
CA ALA A 121 -3.48 25.97 16.93
C ALA A 121 -2.35 25.17 17.61
N GLU A 122 -2.55 23.87 17.83
CA GLU A 122 -1.52 22.97 18.36
C GLU A 122 -0.29 22.90 17.43
N ILE A 123 -0.51 22.78 16.12
CA ILE A 123 0.60 22.76 15.15
C ILE A 123 1.37 24.09 15.18
N ILE A 124 0.67 25.22 15.23
CA ILE A 124 1.33 26.54 15.31
C ILE A 124 2.15 26.66 16.59
N GLU A 125 1.60 26.27 17.74
CA GLU A 125 2.35 26.26 19.01
C GLU A 125 3.63 25.43 18.93
N GLN A 126 3.56 24.27 18.29
CA GLN A 126 4.74 23.44 18.10
C GLN A 126 5.74 24.05 17.12
N ILE A 127 5.30 24.68 16.03
CA ILE A 127 6.19 25.39 15.11
C ILE A 127 6.92 26.54 15.84
N GLU A 128 6.21 27.28 16.68
CA GLU A 128 6.79 28.38 17.46
C GLU A 128 7.90 27.93 18.43
N ARG A 129 7.82 26.70 18.96
CA ARG A 129 8.89 26.11 19.79
C ARG A 129 10.17 25.81 18.98
N PHE A 130 10.07 25.56 17.68
CA PHE A 130 11.20 25.29 16.81
C PHE A 130 11.70 26.55 16.09
N GLU A 131 10.80 27.32 15.48
CA GLU A 131 11.10 28.52 14.67
C GLU A 131 9.84 29.38 14.47
N PRO A 132 9.60 30.41 15.32
CA PRO A 132 8.39 31.25 15.20
C PRO A 132 8.23 31.93 13.82
N SER A 133 9.35 32.23 13.14
CA SER A 133 9.31 32.88 11.83
C SER A 133 8.78 31.98 10.71
N ASP A 134 8.61 30.67 10.96
CA ASP A 134 8.07 29.72 10.00
C ASP A 134 6.53 29.63 10.02
N VAL A 135 5.85 30.18 11.04
CA VAL A 135 4.37 30.14 11.14
C VAL A 135 3.67 30.72 9.89
N PRO A 136 4.02 31.92 9.37
CA PRO A 136 3.41 32.40 8.14
C PRO A 136 3.74 31.56 6.91
N GLY A 137 4.91 30.92 6.91
CA GLY A 137 5.32 29.96 5.87
C GLY A 137 4.44 28.72 5.90
N TYR A 138 4.23 28.15 7.08
CA TYR A 138 3.37 26.98 7.28
C TYR A 138 1.94 27.22 6.75
N LYS A 139 1.30 28.35 7.08
CA LYS A 139 -0.04 28.67 6.59
C LYS A 139 -0.09 28.66 5.04
N ARG A 140 0.88 29.29 4.38
CA ARG A 140 0.98 29.22 2.91
C ARG A 140 1.26 27.83 2.36
N PHE A 141 2.00 27.00 3.11
CA PHE A 141 2.21 25.59 2.75
C PHE A 141 0.91 24.78 2.82
N VAL A 142 0.08 25.02 3.85
CA VAL A 142 -1.26 24.38 3.97
C VAL A 142 -2.12 24.74 2.76
N ASP A 143 -2.22 26.02 2.40
CA ASP A 143 -2.97 26.46 1.21
C ASP A 143 -2.45 25.79 -0.07
N ARG A 144 -1.13 25.66 -0.18
CA ARG A 144 -0.50 24.98 -1.32
C ARG A 144 -0.83 23.50 -1.37
N SER A 145 -0.75 22.81 -0.23
CA SER A 145 -1.07 21.40 -0.13
C SER A 145 -2.55 21.12 -0.38
N HIS A 146 -3.44 22.03 0.01
CA HIS A 146 -4.87 22.01 -0.33
C HIS A 146 -5.09 22.07 -1.86
N ALA A 147 -4.50 23.05 -2.53
CA ALA A 147 -4.64 23.18 -3.99
C ALA A 147 -4.11 21.94 -4.75
N ILE A 148 -3.04 21.30 -4.23
CA ILE A 148 -2.52 20.05 -4.79
C ILE A 148 -3.51 18.92 -4.53
N PHE A 149 -4.06 18.83 -3.31
CA PHE A 149 -5.02 17.82 -2.89
C PHE A 149 -6.28 17.87 -3.77
N ASP A 150 -6.90 19.02 -3.96
CA ASP A 150 -8.11 19.15 -4.77
C ASP A 150 -7.89 18.61 -6.18
N ARG A 151 -6.76 18.93 -6.79
CA ARG A 151 -6.47 18.47 -8.14
C ARG A 151 -6.04 17.01 -8.21
N ALA A 152 -5.10 16.59 -7.35
CA ALA A 152 -4.49 15.27 -7.44
C ALA A 152 -5.35 14.16 -6.86
N PHE A 153 -6.04 14.43 -5.75
CA PHE A 153 -6.85 13.43 -5.06
C PHE A 153 -8.32 13.53 -5.46
N THR A 154 -8.93 14.73 -5.34
CA THR A 154 -10.37 14.88 -5.60
C THR A 154 -10.71 14.69 -7.08
N ASP A 155 -9.92 15.30 -7.99
CA ASP A 155 -10.25 15.28 -9.41
C ASP A 155 -9.66 14.09 -10.18
N LEU A 156 -8.50 13.56 -9.75
CA LEU A 156 -7.70 12.65 -10.58
C LEU A 156 -7.47 11.26 -10.00
N ALA A 157 -7.73 10.99 -8.72
CA ALA A 157 -7.38 9.72 -8.12
C ALA A 157 -8.19 8.52 -8.70
N ASP A 158 -9.41 8.76 -9.20
CA ASP A 158 -10.27 7.76 -9.80
C ASP A 158 -10.35 7.84 -11.33
N GLN A 159 -9.51 8.69 -11.97
CA GLN A 159 -9.50 8.83 -13.43
C GLN A 159 -8.52 7.83 -14.05
N PRO A 160 -8.90 7.15 -15.13
CA PRO A 160 -7.94 6.37 -15.91
C PRO A 160 -6.96 7.28 -16.64
N PHE A 161 -5.72 6.80 -16.80
CA PHE A 161 -4.69 7.44 -17.61
C PHE A 161 -4.25 6.49 -18.72
N ASP A 162 -5.17 6.16 -19.61
CA ASP A 162 -4.97 5.17 -20.67
C ASP A 162 -4.29 5.75 -21.91
N THR A 163 -4.32 7.09 -22.08
CA THR A 163 -3.80 7.75 -23.28
C THR A 163 -2.83 8.89 -22.96
N VAL A 164 -1.91 9.16 -23.93
CA VAL A 164 -1.04 10.36 -23.85
C VAL A 164 -1.86 11.64 -23.78
N THR A 165 -3.04 11.68 -24.39
CA THR A 165 -3.95 12.83 -24.36
C THR A 165 -4.37 13.14 -22.92
N ASP A 166 -4.57 12.15 -22.07
CA ASP A 166 -4.94 12.37 -20.67
C ASP A 166 -3.81 13.07 -19.91
N MET A 167 -2.56 12.71 -20.19
CA MET A 167 -1.39 13.43 -19.65
C MET A 167 -1.29 14.86 -20.17
N LEU A 168 -1.57 15.10 -21.45
CA LEU A 168 -1.53 16.45 -22.03
C LEU A 168 -2.59 17.36 -21.41
N LYS A 169 -3.77 16.84 -21.09
CA LYS A 169 -4.84 17.61 -20.42
C LYS A 169 -4.41 18.11 -19.03
N ILE A 170 -3.65 17.31 -18.28
CA ILE A 170 -3.21 17.66 -16.92
C ILE A 170 -1.85 18.36 -16.88
N ALA A 171 -1.11 18.40 -17.99
CA ALA A 171 0.23 19.00 -18.04
C ALA A 171 0.27 20.47 -17.53
N PRO A 172 -0.69 21.35 -17.88
CA PRO A 172 -0.73 22.71 -17.33
C PRO A 172 -0.85 22.74 -15.79
N ASP A 173 -1.64 21.81 -15.21
CA ASP A 173 -1.79 21.68 -13.76
C ASP A 173 -0.50 21.18 -13.11
N LEU A 174 0.16 20.20 -13.71
CA LEU A 174 1.45 19.69 -13.21
C LEU A 174 2.50 20.80 -13.16
N VAL A 175 2.53 21.68 -14.15
CA VAL A 175 3.44 22.84 -14.19
C VAL A 175 3.03 23.86 -13.12
N ARG A 176 1.75 24.25 -13.08
CA ARG A 176 1.20 25.22 -12.10
C ARG A 176 1.43 24.74 -10.66
N LEU A 177 1.25 23.44 -10.40
CA LEU A 177 1.44 22.82 -9.10
C LEU A 177 2.91 22.45 -8.83
N GLN A 178 3.81 22.72 -9.79
CA GLN A 178 5.25 22.43 -9.66
C GLN A 178 5.56 20.97 -9.36
N SER A 179 4.75 20.05 -9.90
CA SER A 179 4.82 18.60 -9.64
C SER A 179 6.14 17.95 -10.11
N HIS A 180 6.94 18.67 -10.90
CA HIS A 180 8.29 18.28 -11.33
C HIS A 180 9.35 18.42 -10.22
N GLU A 181 9.05 19.18 -9.16
CA GLU A 181 9.94 19.28 -8.00
C GLU A 181 9.67 18.13 -7.00
N CYS A 182 10.59 17.93 -6.06
CA CYS A 182 10.36 17.00 -4.96
C CYS A 182 9.66 17.66 -3.76
N VAL A 183 9.03 16.82 -2.91
CA VAL A 183 8.29 17.29 -1.73
C VAL A 183 9.18 18.12 -0.81
N TYR A 184 10.40 17.65 -0.50
CA TYR A 184 11.31 18.37 0.39
C TYR A 184 11.65 19.78 -0.14
N LYS A 185 11.85 19.91 -1.47
CA LYS A 185 12.13 21.20 -2.09
C LYS A 185 10.91 22.12 -2.04
N LEU A 186 9.70 21.59 -2.28
CA LEU A 186 8.47 22.35 -2.13
C LEU A 186 8.33 22.89 -0.70
N VAL A 187 8.44 22.05 0.32
CA VAL A 187 8.36 22.45 1.73
C VAL A 187 9.41 23.51 2.07
N SER A 188 10.66 23.35 1.58
CA SER A 188 11.76 24.28 1.83
C SER A 188 11.54 25.71 1.30
N ARG A 189 10.56 25.92 0.43
CA ARG A 189 10.16 27.29 -0.02
C ARG A 189 9.34 28.04 1.03
N TYR A 190 8.70 27.30 1.92
CA TYR A 190 7.80 27.84 2.94
C TYR A 190 8.40 27.79 4.34
N ILE A 191 9.20 26.78 4.61
CA ILE A 191 9.76 26.45 5.92
C ILE A 191 11.28 26.59 5.89
N LYS A 192 11.85 27.26 6.88
CA LYS A 192 13.31 27.50 7.00
C LYS A 192 13.99 26.52 7.93
N ASN A 193 13.35 26.19 9.04
CA ASN A 193 13.89 25.27 10.03
C ASN A 193 13.97 23.86 9.47
N ASP A 194 15.10 23.19 9.63
CA ASP A 194 15.34 21.88 9.01
C ASP A 194 14.55 20.75 9.67
N TYR A 195 14.32 20.81 10.98
CA TYR A 195 13.44 19.85 11.65
C TYR A 195 12.00 19.93 11.11
N LEU A 196 11.47 21.16 10.96
CA LEU A 196 10.13 21.38 10.43
C LEU A 196 10.04 20.98 8.95
N ARG A 197 11.12 21.14 8.16
CA ARG A 197 11.15 20.60 6.79
C ARG A 197 11.01 19.09 6.79
N GLN A 198 11.66 18.38 7.71
CA GLN A 198 11.52 16.93 7.84
C GLN A 198 10.10 16.56 8.24
N VAL A 199 9.51 17.25 9.25
CA VAL A 199 8.12 17.06 9.70
C VAL A 199 7.12 17.19 8.55
N PHE A 200 7.23 18.20 7.71
CA PHE A 200 6.24 18.44 6.64
C PHE A 200 6.56 17.77 5.31
N SER A 201 7.66 17.02 5.22
CA SER A 201 8.06 16.33 3.99
C SER A 201 8.23 14.81 4.11
N PHE A 202 8.07 14.18 5.27
CA PHE A 202 8.31 12.74 5.45
C PHE A 202 7.28 11.84 4.77
N HIS A 203 6.06 12.32 4.51
CA HIS A 203 4.90 11.55 4.03
C HIS A 203 5.18 10.61 2.85
N PRO A 204 6.03 10.95 1.85
CA PRO A 204 6.38 10.00 0.80
C PRO A 204 6.95 8.67 1.29
N LEU A 205 7.61 8.64 2.47
CA LEU A 205 8.11 7.39 3.05
C LEU A 205 6.98 6.41 3.38
N LEU A 206 5.79 6.90 3.74
CA LEU A 206 4.62 6.08 4.02
C LEU A 206 4.08 5.33 2.79
N ILE A 207 4.53 5.71 1.60
CA ILE A 207 4.13 5.14 0.31
C ILE A 207 5.32 4.67 -0.53
N GLY A 208 6.47 4.43 0.11
CA GLY A 208 7.67 3.90 -0.54
C GLY A 208 8.51 4.89 -1.33
N GLY A 209 8.34 6.18 -1.10
CA GLY A 209 9.03 7.26 -1.81
C GLY A 209 10.09 7.98 -0.97
N ASN A 210 11.12 8.48 -1.65
CA ASN A 210 12.14 9.35 -1.06
C ASN A 210 11.67 10.81 -1.14
N PRO A 211 11.49 11.55 -0.02
CA PRO A 211 11.06 12.96 -0.02
C PRO A 211 11.92 13.89 -0.88
N PHE A 212 13.20 13.54 -1.08
CA PHE A 212 14.13 14.28 -1.92
C PHE A 212 14.03 13.97 -3.42
N GLN A 213 13.15 13.03 -3.81
CA GLN A 213 12.98 12.60 -5.21
C GLN A 213 11.50 12.45 -5.62
N SER A 214 10.63 12.10 -4.68
CA SER A 214 9.18 11.95 -4.92
C SER A 214 8.57 13.29 -5.31
N SER A 215 7.69 13.26 -6.32
CA SER A 215 6.99 14.45 -6.82
C SER A 215 6.32 15.24 -5.70
N SER A 216 6.36 16.55 -5.78
CA SER A 216 5.69 17.46 -4.83
C SER A 216 4.18 17.28 -4.75
N ILE A 217 3.58 16.55 -5.70
CA ILE A 217 2.16 16.18 -5.67
C ILE A 217 1.80 15.42 -4.37
N TYR A 218 2.74 14.67 -3.81
CA TYR A 218 2.53 13.93 -2.56
C TYR A 218 2.48 14.81 -1.30
N ALA A 219 2.71 16.14 -1.42
CA ALA A 219 2.38 17.09 -0.37
C ALA A 219 0.85 17.15 -0.10
N MET A 220 0.03 16.63 -1.01
CA MET A 220 -1.41 16.45 -0.79
C MET A 220 -1.74 15.63 0.46
N ILE A 221 -0.86 14.69 0.85
CA ILE A 221 -1.09 13.83 2.00
C ILE A 221 -1.20 14.67 3.29
N HIS A 222 -0.40 15.73 3.42
CA HIS A 222 -0.51 16.65 4.54
C HIS A 222 -1.93 17.24 4.68
N PHE A 223 -2.53 17.69 3.56
CA PHE A 223 -3.89 18.22 3.60
C PHE A 223 -4.95 17.14 3.80
N LEU A 224 -4.76 15.97 3.21
CA LEU A 224 -5.64 14.81 3.39
C LEU A 224 -5.78 14.45 4.86
N GLU A 225 -4.66 14.35 5.59
CA GLU A 225 -4.65 14.04 7.02
C GLU A 225 -5.28 15.15 7.87
N ARG A 226 -5.05 16.42 7.52
CA ARG A 226 -5.73 17.55 8.18
C ARG A 226 -7.24 17.53 7.98
N LYS A 227 -7.71 17.12 6.80
CA LYS A 227 -9.14 17.15 6.45
C LYS A 227 -9.93 16.03 7.11
N TRP A 228 -9.38 14.82 7.16
CA TRP A 228 -10.09 13.64 7.67
C TRP A 228 -9.48 13.03 8.91
N GLY A 229 -8.27 13.39 9.25
CA GLY A 229 -7.56 12.82 10.40
C GLY A 229 -6.83 11.52 10.09
N VAL A 230 -6.19 11.00 11.11
CA VAL A 230 -5.56 9.67 11.14
C VAL A 230 -6.35 8.81 12.12
N HIS A 231 -6.72 7.61 11.69
CA HIS A 231 -7.59 6.70 12.43
C HIS A 231 -6.97 5.32 12.55
N PHE A 232 -7.50 4.58 13.50
CA PHE A 232 -7.22 3.17 13.76
C PHE A 232 -8.53 2.38 13.79
N ALA A 233 -8.53 1.17 13.27
CA ALA A 233 -9.67 0.25 13.40
C ALA A 233 -9.50 -0.60 14.65
N MET A 234 -10.51 -0.66 15.52
CA MET A 234 -10.52 -1.56 16.67
C MET A 234 -10.40 -3.02 16.19
N GLY A 235 -9.49 -3.78 16.79
CA GLY A 235 -9.08 -5.11 16.31
C GLY A 235 -7.97 -5.09 15.25
N GLY A 236 -7.43 -3.90 14.94
CA GLY A 236 -6.33 -3.71 13.98
C GLY A 236 -6.79 -3.67 12.52
N THR A 237 -5.82 -3.56 11.62
CA THR A 237 -6.07 -3.55 10.16
C THR A 237 -6.70 -4.85 9.68
N GLY A 238 -6.40 -5.96 10.34
CA GLY A 238 -7.03 -7.25 10.08
C GLY A 238 -8.55 -7.23 10.24
N ALA A 239 -9.09 -6.46 11.18
CA ALA A 239 -10.54 -6.29 11.36
C ALA A 239 -11.17 -5.61 10.14
N VAL A 240 -10.49 -4.63 9.53
CA VAL A 240 -10.95 -4.00 8.28
C VAL A 240 -11.00 -5.01 7.15
N VAL A 241 -9.94 -5.82 7.01
CA VAL A 241 -9.88 -6.89 5.98
C VAL A 241 -11.04 -7.88 6.15
N GLN A 242 -11.27 -8.37 7.37
CA GLN A 242 -12.35 -9.33 7.65
C GLN A 242 -13.73 -8.72 7.41
N ALA A 243 -13.95 -7.47 7.80
CA ALA A 243 -15.20 -6.76 7.57
C ALA A 243 -15.51 -6.62 6.06
N LEU A 244 -14.51 -6.28 5.25
CA LEU A 244 -14.68 -6.16 3.80
C LEU A 244 -14.87 -7.52 3.10
N ILE A 245 -14.18 -8.58 3.54
CA ILE A 245 -14.40 -9.95 3.03
C ILE A 245 -15.81 -10.40 3.36
N ARG A 246 -16.25 -10.23 4.61
CA ARG A 246 -17.63 -10.55 5.02
C ARG A 246 -18.65 -9.79 4.18
N LEU A 247 -18.44 -8.48 3.93
CA LEU A 247 -19.30 -7.68 3.05
C LEU A 247 -19.37 -8.30 1.66
N PHE A 248 -18.24 -8.65 1.06
CA PHE A 248 -18.15 -9.27 -0.27
C PHE A 248 -18.93 -10.59 -0.34
N GLU A 249 -18.80 -11.46 0.67
CA GLU A 249 -19.51 -12.73 0.75
C GLU A 249 -21.02 -12.52 0.98
N GLU A 250 -21.45 -11.55 1.82
CA GLU A 250 -22.86 -11.19 2.00
C GLU A 250 -23.49 -10.66 0.70
N MET A 251 -22.70 -10.07 -0.21
CA MET A 251 -23.15 -9.67 -1.55
C MET A 251 -23.25 -10.86 -2.53
N GLY A 252 -22.90 -12.08 -2.12
CA GLY A 252 -22.90 -13.28 -2.96
C GLY A 252 -21.59 -13.52 -3.71
N GLY A 253 -20.53 -12.78 -3.41
CA GLY A 253 -19.19 -13.02 -3.94
C GLY A 253 -18.57 -14.32 -3.39
N VAL A 254 -17.66 -14.92 -4.17
CA VAL A 254 -16.95 -16.15 -3.78
C VAL A 254 -15.51 -15.81 -3.39
N PHE A 255 -15.11 -16.14 -2.15
CA PHE A 255 -13.75 -15.96 -1.69
C PHE A 255 -13.04 -17.31 -1.55
N ARG A 256 -11.83 -17.44 -2.13
CA ARG A 256 -11.05 -18.68 -2.13
C ARG A 256 -9.63 -18.43 -1.65
N LEU A 257 -9.27 -19.00 -0.50
CA LEU A 257 -7.92 -19.08 0.05
C LEU A 257 -7.13 -20.22 -0.61
N ASN A 258 -5.81 -20.23 -0.42
CA ASN A 258 -4.88 -21.26 -0.93
C ASN A 258 -5.04 -21.49 -2.44
N SER A 259 -5.39 -20.44 -3.18
CA SER A 259 -5.73 -20.46 -4.61
C SER A 259 -4.72 -19.62 -5.40
N ARG A 260 -3.44 -20.09 -5.43
CA ARG A 260 -2.36 -19.42 -6.17
C ARG A 260 -2.64 -19.51 -7.67
N VAL A 261 -2.72 -18.35 -8.32
CA VAL A 261 -2.78 -18.24 -9.78
C VAL A 261 -1.35 -18.34 -10.33
N GLU A 262 -1.15 -19.26 -11.27
CA GLU A 262 0.11 -19.43 -12.01
C GLU A 262 0.11 -18.77 -13.38
N GLU A 263 -1.06 -18.73 -14.03
CA GLU A 263 -1.17 -18.23 -15.40
C GLU A 263 -2.47 -17.47 -15.61
N ILE A 264 -2.38 -16.34 -16.29
CA ILE A 264 -3.52 -15.66 -16.91
C ILE A 264 -3.60 -16.17 -18.33
N SER A 265 -4.64 -16.94 -18.62
CA SER A 265 -4.86 -17.56 -19.93
C SER A 265 -5.27 -16.51 -20.95
N VAL A 266 -4.60 -16.49 -22.13
CA VAL A 266 -4.83 -15.49 -23.17
C VAL A 266 -4.93 -16.17 -24.54
N THR A 267 -6.04 -15.90 -25.24
CA THR A 267 -6.26 -16.33 -26.63
C THR A 267 -6.57 -15.11 -27.50
N ASN A 268 -5.83 -14.96 -28.59
CA ASN A 268 -6.02 -13.85 -29.55
C ASN A 268 -5.97 -12.44 -28.91
N GLY A 269 -5.10 -12.25 -27.88
CA GLY A 269 -4.97 -10.96 -27.21
C GLY A 269 -6.09 -10.63 -26.22
N GLN A 270 -6.90 -11.61 -25.85
CA GLN A 270 -7.96 -11.48 -24.84
C GLN A 270 -7.78 -12.52 -23.75
N THR A 271 -8.06 -12.16 -22.49
CA THR A 271 -8.07 -13.14 -21.41
C THR A 271 -9.27 -14.09 -21.51
N ASP A 272 -9.02 -15.38 -21.22
CA ASP A 272 -10.05 -16.42 -21.11
C ASP A 272 -10.29 -16.83 -19.65
N GLY A 273 -9.52 -16.29 -18.71
CA GLY A 273 -9.54 -16.63 -17.29
C GLY A 273 -8.15 -16.89 -16.73
N VAL A 274 -8.06 -17.76 -15.73
CA VAL A 274 -6.80 -18.10 -15.07
C VAL A 274 -6.63 -19.60 -14.88
N ARG A 275 -5.37 -20.04 -14.72
CA ARG A 275 -5.00 -21.37 -14.28
C ARG A 275 -4.35 -21.30 -12.89
N LEU A 276 -4.85 -22.10 -11.96
CA LEU A 276 -4.31 -22.21 -10.60
C LEU A 276 -3.12 -23.20 -10.55
N ALA A 277 -2.34 -23.12 -9.47
CA ALA A 277 -1.18 -23.99 -9.22
C ALA A 277 -1.55 -25.49 -9.13
N ASN A 278 -2.78 -25.81 -8.76
CA ASN A 278 -3.29 -27.19 -8.75
C ASN A 278 -3.77 -27.70 -10.12
N GLY A 279 -3.64 -26.89 -11.19
CA GLY A 279 -4.06 -27.20 -12.55
C GLY A 279 -5.51 -26.83 -12.86
N GLU A 280 -6.32 -26.39 -11.89
CA GLU A 280 -7.71 -25.95 -12.10
C GLU A 280 -7.74 -24.74 -13.04
N GLN A 281 -8.62 -24.77 -14.04
CA GLN A 281 -8.87 -23.66 -14.93
C GLN A 281 -10.18 -22.95 -14.55
N LEU A 282 -10.12 -21.65 -14.33
CA LEU A 282 -11.27 -20.81 -14.00
C LEU A 282 -11.54 -19.86 -15.17
N PRO A 283 -12.58 -20.08 -15.97
CA PRO A 283 -12.91 -19.22 -17.09
C PRO A 283 -13.57 -17.92 -16.61
N ALA A 284 -13.15 -16.78 -17.21
CA ALA A 284 -13.74 -15.47 -16.97
C ALA A 284 -13.46 -14.51 -18.12
N GLU A 285 -14.34 -13.54 -18.34
CA GLU A 285 -14.15 -12.47 -19.31
C GLU A 285 -13.40 -11.25 -18.74
N VAL A 286 -13.44 -11.09 -17.41
CA VAL A 286 -12.77 -10.03 -16.66
C VAL A 286 -11.81 -10.66 -15.65
N VAL A 287 -10.53 -10.32 -15.77
CA VAL A 287 -9.50 -10.69 -14.81
C VAL A 287 -8.87 -9.42 -14.25
N VAL A 288 -8.90 -9.26 -12.93
CA VAL A 288 -8.28 -8.12 -12.24
C VAL A 288 -7.11 -8.64 -11.39
N SER A 289 -5.90 -8.14 -11.65
CA SER A 289 -4.73 -8.47 -10.81
C SER A 289 -4.49 -7.37 -9.77
N ASN A 290 -4.50 -7.76 -8.49
CA ASN A 290 -3.99 -6.98 -7.36
C ASN A 290 -2.63 -7.50 -6.86
N GLY A 291 -2.02 -8.41 -7.59
CA GLY A 291 -0.67 -8.89 -7.33
C GLY A 291 0.39 -7.81 -7.62
N ASP A 292 1.66 -8.16 -7.41
CA ASP A 292 2.75 -7.32 -7.89
C ASP A 292 2.68 -7.25 -9.42
N VAL A 293 2.58 -6.03 -9.96
CA VAL A 293 2.35 -5.82 -11.40
C VAL A 293 3.53 -6.35 -12.22
N ALA A 294 4.77 -6.18 -11.74
CA ALA A 294 5.94 -6.71 -12.44
C ALA A 294 5.93 -8.24 -12.47
N ASN A 295 5.60 -8.89 -11.34
CA ASN A 295 5.50 -10.34 -11.27
C ASN A 295 4.25 -10.88 -11.98
N THR A 296 3.13 -10.16 -11.99
CA THR A 296 1.97 -10.52 -12.82
C THR A 296 2.37 -10.61 -14.29
N TYR A 297 3.01 -9.56 -14.83
CA TYR A 297 3.49 -9.60 -16.21
C TYR A 297 4.56 -10.68 -16.44
N ARG A 298 5.56 -10.80 -15.57
CA ARG A 298 6.73 -11.67 -15.76
C ARG A 298 6.44 -13.15 -15.58
N LYS A 299 5.59 -13.50 -14.60
CA LYS A 299 5.35 -14.88 -14.16
C LYS A 299 4.04 -15.46 -14.69
N MET A 300 2.98 -14.63 -14.78
CA MET A 300 1.64 -15.11 -15.08
C MET A 300 1.24 -14.92 -16.56
N ILE A 301 2.00 -14.13 -17.34
CA ILE A 301 1.65 -13.80 -18.72
C ILE A 301 2.80 -14.18 -19.66
N HIS A 302 2.48 -15.00 -20.67
CA HIS A 302 3.47 -15.40 -21.68
C HIS A 302 4.03 -14.17 -22.42
N PRO A 303 5.36 -14.05 -22.64
CA PRO A 303 6.01 -12.87 -23.23
C PRO A 303 5.43 -12.38 -24.55
N LYS A 304 4.90 -13.26 -25.41
CA LYS A 304 4.26 -12.89 -26.67
C LYS A 304 3.04 -11.98 -26.52
N TRP A 305 2.38 -12.01 -25.35
CA TRP A 305 1.17 -11.26 -25.07
C TRP A 305 1.39 -9.96 -24.29
N ARG A 306 2.66 -9.62 -23.96
CA ARG A 306 3.01 -8.42 -23.19
C ARG A 306 4.16 -7.59 -23.78
N PRO A 307 4.11 -7.21 -25.06
CA PRO A 307 5.19 -6.47 -25.70
C PRO A 307 5.45 -5.10 -25.06
N THR A 308 4.41 -4.42 -24.57
CA THR A 308 4.53 -3.12 -23.89
C THR A 308 5.28 -3.24 -22.57
N TRP A 309 5.02 -4.29 -21.78
CA TRP A 309 5.64 -4.55 -20.48
C TRP A 309 6.62 -5.72 -20.54
N SER A 310 7.62 -5.59 -21.43
CA SER A 310 8.71 -6.57 -21.55
C SER A 310 9.56 -6.65 -20.28
N ASP A 311 10.26 -7.79 -20.08
CA ASP A 311 11.17 -7.98 -18.92
C ASP A 311 12.19 -6.85 -18.84
N ARG A 312 12.78 -6.46 -20.00
CA ARG A 312 13.75 -5.35 -20.08
C ARG A 312 13.18 -4.01 -19.58
N LYS A 313 11.89 -3.71 -19.88
CA LYS A 313 11.25 -2.48 -19.39
C LYS A 313 11.02 -2.56 -17.89
N LEU A 314 10.48 -3.66 -17.40
CA LEU A 314 10.23 -3.89 -15.96
C LEU A 314 11.53 -3.86 -15.15
N GLU A 315 12.61 -4.45 -15.64
CA GLU A 315 13.93 -4.40 -15.00
C GLU A 315 14.50 -2.98 -14.86
N ARG A 316 14.20 -2.09 -15.82
CA ARG A 316 14.64 -0.69 -15.80
C ARG A 316 13.82 0.24 -14.90
N MET A 317 12.64 -0.21 -14.50
CA MET A 317 11.79 0.57 -13.58
C MET A 317 12.48 0.75 -12.22
N ARG A 318 12.17 1.85 -11.56
CA ARG A 318 12.63 2.14 -10.20
C ARG A 318 11.63 1.54 -9.22
N TYR A 319 12.10 0.65 -8.37
CA TYR A 319 11.29 0.00 -7.33
C TYR A 319 11.53 0.69 -5.98
N SER A 320 10.48 0.78 -5.19
CA SER A 320 10.51 1.37 -3.86
C SER A 320 11.55 0.70 -2.97
N MET A 321 11.86 1.33 -1.89
CA MET A 321 12.55 0.68 -0.77
C MET A 321 11.78 -0.55 -0.32
N SER A 322 12.47 -1.43 0.38
CA SER A 322 11.87 -2.46 1.21
C SER A 322 11.76 -1.99 2.66
N LEU A 323 11.25 -2.86 3.51
CA LEU A 323 11.12 -2.63 4.94
C LEU A 323 11.76 -3.78 5.69
N PHE A 324 12.36 -3.46 6.84
CA PHE A 324 12.73 -4.40 7.86
C PHE A 324 11.80 -4.19 9.06
N VAL A 325 11.00 -5.19 9.39
CA VAL A 325 9.95 -5.08 10.40
C VAL A 325 10.23 -6.05 11.52
N ILE A 326 10.16 -5.58 12.75
CA ILE A 326 10.21 -6.40 13.95
C ILE A 326 8.86 -6.27 14.64
N TYR A 327 8.10 -7.36 14.70
CA TYR A 327 6.91 -7.50 15.52
C TYR A 327 7.35 -8.03 16.88
N PHE A 328 6.92 -7.42 17.98
CA PHE A 328 7.29 -7.89 19.30
C PHE A 328 6.23 -7.57 20.34
N GLY A 329 6.11 -8.44 21.34
CA GLY A 329 5.28 -8.26 22.51
C GLY A 329 6.12 -8.10 23.76
N THR A 330 5.68 -7.26 24.69
CA THR A 330 6.36 -7.03 25.96
C THR A 330 5.45 -7.36 27.15
N ASP A 331 6.04 -7.85 28.25
CA ASP A 331 5.38 -8.06 29.53
C ASP A 331 5.34 -6.80 30.41
N ARG A 332 5.67 -5.65 29.81
CA ARG A 332 5.67 -4.33 30.42
C ARG A 332 5.01 -3.31 29.50
N THR A 333 4.36 -2.30 30.09
CA THR A 333 3.75 -1.19 29.35
C THR A 333 4.66 0.04 29.31
N TYR A 334 4.55 0.84 28.22
CA TYR A 334 5.28 2.08 27.99
C TYR A 334 4.30 3.23 27.73
N PRO A 335 3.69 3.79 28.79
CA PRO A 335 2.55 4.71 28.69
C PRO A 335 2.87 6.05 27.99
N ASP A 336 4.13 6.43 27.93
CA ASP A 336 4.57 7.70 27.33
C ASP A 336 4.66 7.63 25.80
N LEU A 337 4.53 6.44 25.20
CA LEU A 337 4.52 6.29 23.75
C LEU A 337 3.20 6.77 23.14
N ALA A 338 3.31 7.40 21.96
CA ALA A 338 2.14 7.63 21.12
C ALA A 338 1.76 6.34 20.36
N HIS A 339 0.52 6.28 19.85
CA HIS A 339 0.08 5.17 18.99
C HIS A 339 1.01 5.00 17.78
N HIS A 340 1.37 6.11 17.15
CA HIS A 340 2.33 6.16 16.04
C HIS A 340 3.51 7.08 16.41
N SER A 341 4.72 6.55 16.39
CA SER A 341 5.94 7.34 16.62
C SER A 341 6.88 7.21 15.44
N ILE A 342 7.40 8.33 14.96
CA ILE A 342 8.40 8.40 13.89
C ILE A 342 9.70 8.89 14.49
N ILE A 343 10.76 8.10 14.44
CA ILE A 343 12.07 8.41 14.99
C ILE A 343 13.00 8.76 13.83
N LEU A 344 13.52 9.98 13.81
CA LEU A 344 14.35 10.48 12.72
C LEU A 344 15.83 10.56 13.14
N THR A 345 16.69 9.96 12.33
CA THR A 345 18.14 10.02 12.52
C THR A 345 18.70 11.40 12.17
N LYS A 346 19.89 11.70 12.72
CA LYS A 346 20.66 12.92 12.36
C LYS A 346 21.06 12.95 10.89
N ARG A 347 21.38 11.80 10.29
CA ARG A 347 21.79 11.65 8.87
C ARG A 347 20.59 11.43 7.92
N TYR A 348 19.44 12.01 8.23
CA TYR A 348 18.17 11.74 7.51
C TYR A 348 18.31 11.71 5.97
N LYS A 349 18.94 12.73 5.38
CA LYS A 349 19.12 12.81 3.91
C LYS A 349 20.11 11.76 3.41
N GLU A 350 21.23 11.58 4.11
CA GLU A 350 22.28 10.62 3.78
C GLU A 350 21.77 9.19 3.92
N LEU A 351 21.00 8.89 4.98
CA LEU A 351 20.34 7.60 5.17
C LEU A 351 19.42 7.27 3.99
N LEU A 352 18.60 8.21 3.56
CA LEU A 352 17.73 7.99 2.38
C LEU A 352 18.55 7.82 1.09
N ALA A 353 19.71 8.46 0.97
CA ALA A 353 20.62 8.19 -0.14
C ALA A 353 21.26 6.79 -0.06
N ASP A 354 21.56 6.29 1.14
CA ASP A 354 22.02 4.91 1.36
C ASP A 354 20.96 3.92 0.88
N ILE A 355 19.73 4.08 1.31
CA ILE A 355 18.62 3.17 1.01
C ILE A 355 18.25 3.19 -0.49
N PHE A 356 18.00 4.38 -1.05
CA PHE A 356 17.41 4.49 -2.39
C PHE A 356 18.44 4.49 -3.53
N LYS A 357 19.62 5.08 -3.31
CA LYS A 357 20.62 5.27 -4.35
C LYS A 357 21.79 4.30 -4.22
N ARG A 358 22.45 4.24 -3.04
CA ARG A 358 23.63 3.39 -2.84
C ARG A 358 23.26 1.93 -2.62
N LYS A 359 22.02 1.64 -2.18
CA LYS A 359 21.53 0.30 -1.89
C LYS A 359 22.38 -0.44 -0.85
N ILE A 360 22.79 0.27 0.19
CA ILE A 360 23.55 -0.28 1.31
C ILE A 360 22.75 -0.23 2.59
N LEU A 361 22.97 -1.19 3.48
CA LEU A 361 22.40 -1.21 4.81
C LEU A 361 23.17 -0.20 5.69
N ALA A 362 22.47 0.81 6.19
CA ALA A 362 23.06 1.83 7.04
C ALA A 362 23.15 1.35 8.50
N GLU A 363 24.10 1.93 9.24
CA GLU A 363 24.28 1.67 10.67
C GLU A 363 23.37 2.51 11.56
N ASP A 364 22.76 3.56 11.01
CA ASP A 364 21.80 4.42 11.69
C ASP A 364 20.39 4.24 11.12
N PHE A 365 19.38 4.56 11.92
CA PHE A 365 17.99 4.23 11.58
C PHE A 365 17.10 5.47 11.60
N SER A 366 16.15 5.52 10.66
CA SER A 366 14.88 6.20 10.87
C SER A 366 13.81 5.12 11.04
N LEU A 367 13.02 5.21 12.09
CA LEU A 367 12.11 4.14 12.49
C LEU A 367 10.68 4.67 12.53
N TYR A 368 9.75 3.78 12.24
CA TYR A 368 8.36 3.97 12.59
C TYR A 368 7.98 2.90 13.61
N LEU A 369 7.55 3.34 14.80
CA LEU A 369 7.09 2.49 15.89
C LEU A 369 5.57 2.61 16.02
N HIS A 370 4.88 1.48 15.94
CA HIS A 370 3.44 1.33 16.12
C HIS A 370 3.17 0.65 17.46
N ALA A 371 2.36 1.31 18.29
CA ALA A 371 1.96 0.84 19.61
C ALA A 371 0.42 0.76 19.72
N PRO A 372 -0.24 -0.20 19.05
CA PRO A 372 -1.70 -0.24 18.90
C PRO A 372 -2.42 -0.47 20.22
N THR A 373 -1.79 -1.11 21.20
CA THR A 373 -2.35 -1.32 22.54
C THR A 373 -2.62 -0.01 23.31
N ARG A 374 -2.07 1.11 22.86
CA ARG A 374 -2.45 2.47 23.32
C ARG A 374 -3.91 2.80 23.02
N THR A 375 -4.47 2.21 21.98
CA THR A 375 -5.86 2.42 21.55
C THR A 375 -6.72 1.18 21.78
N ASP A 376 -6.18 -0.01 21.50
CA ASP A 376 -6.89 -1.29 21.65
C ASP A 376 -6.08 -2.30 22.48
N PRO A 377 -6.29 -2.34 23.80
CA PRO A 377 -5.59 -3.27 24.66
C PRO A 377 -5.85 -4.76 24.35
N SER A 378 -6.88 -5.09 23.56
CA SER A 378 -7.24 -6.48 23.23
C SER A 378 -6.23 -7.16 22.29
N LEU A 379 -5.29 -6.41 21.73
CA LEU A 379 -4.25 -6.93 20.82
C LEU A 379 -3.07 -7.60 21.53
N ALA A 380 -3.04 -7.51 22.88
CA ALA A 380 -2.03 -8.16 23.73
C ALA A 380 -2.69 -8.82 24.94
N PRO A 381 -2.01 -9.76 25.62
CA PRO A 381 -2.45 -10.25 26.90
C PRO A 381 -2.57 -9.14 27.98
N PRO A 382 -3.41 -9.27 29.01
CA PRO A 382 -3.56 -8.26 30.06
C PRO A 382 -2.22 -7.86 30.69
N GLY A 383 -1.95 -6.54 30.78
CA GLY A 383 -0.69 -5.99 31.32
C GLY A 383 0.49 -6.00 30.35
N HIS A 384 0.30 -6.49 29.13
CA HIS A 384 1.30 -6.54 28.07
C HIS A 384 1.05 -5.47 27.02
N GLU A 385 2.05 -5.20 26.18
CA GLU A 385 1.93 -4.34 25.00
C GLU A 385 2.39 -5.03 23.72
N CYS A 386 1.70 -4.70 22.63
CA CYS A 386 1.98 -5.17 21.30
C CYS A 386 2.62 -4.04 20.48
N PHE A 387 3.67 -4.37 19.73
CA PHE A 387 4.39 -3.41 18.90
C PHE A 387 4.75 -3.98 17.54
N TYR A 388 4.91 -3.12 16.57
CA TYR A 388 5.90 -3.34 15.54
C TYR A 388 6.76 -2.09 15.34
N VAL A 389 8.03 -2.31 15.01
CA VAL A 389 8.94 -1.27 14.54
C VAL A 389 9.38 -1.62 13.14
N LEU A 390 9.35 -0.64 12.24
CA LEU A 390 9.89 -0.79 10.90
C LEU A 390 11.02 0.20 10.65
N SER A 391 12.04 -0.30 9.94
CA SER A 391 13.12 0.49 9.36
C SER A 391 13.03 0.40 7.84
N PRO A 392 13.01 1.53 7.10
CA PRO A 392 13.17 1.49 5.66
C PRO A 392 14.60 1.00 5.32
N VAL A 393 14.68 0.05 4.39
CA VAL A 393 15.93 -0.58 3.97
C VAL A 393 15.98 -0.72 2.44
N PRO A 394 17.16 -0.95 1.84
CA PRO A 394 17.24 -1.25 0.41
C PRO A 394 16.39 -2.47 0.04
N ASN A 395 15.83 -2.45 -1.17
CA ASN A 395 15.23 -3.64 -1.76
C ASN A 395 16.33 -4.62 -2.22
N LEU A 396 15.95 -5.83 -2.68
CA LEU A 396 16.88 -6.90 -3.06
C LEU A 396 17.78 -6.59 -4.28
N ARG A 397 17.75 -5.38 -4.80
CA ARG A 397 18.75 -4.89 -5.75
C ARG A 397 20.04 -4.41 -5.05
N GLY A 398 20.06 -4.32 -3.73
CA GLY A 398 21.28 -4.18 -2.92
C GLY A 398 21.91 -5.55 -2.70
N ASP A 399 23.23 -5.59 -2.65
CA ASP A 399 24.00 -6.81 -2.35
C ASP A 399 24.13 -6.97 -0.83
N ILE A 400 23.02 -7.39 -0.19
CA ILE A 400 22.91 -7.57 1.26
C ILE A 400 22.51 -9.01 1.55
N ASP A 401 23.34 -9.72 2.29
CA ASP A 401 23.01 -11.07 2.80
C ASP A 401 22.08 -10.96 4.01
N TRP A 402 20.76 -10.98 3.73
CA TRP A 402 19.73 -10.84 4.76
C TRP A 402 19.74 -11.98 5.78
N ASP A 403 20.17 -13.17 5.42
CA ASP A 403 20.25 -14.29 6.36
C ASP A 403 21.35 -14.07 7.40
N ALA A 404 22.46 -13.45 7.00
CA ALA A 404 23.55 -13.11 7.90
C ALA A 404 23.27 -11.88 8.77
N VAL A 405 22.56 -10.87 8.24
CA VAL A 405 22.44 -9.56 8.93
C VAL A 405 21.13 -9.36 9.70
N LYS A 406 20.08 -10.17 9.46
CA LYS A 406 18.74 -9.90 10.04
C LYS A 406 18.72 -9.86 11.57
N GLU A 407 19.34 -10.80 12.26
CA GLU A 407 19.34 -10.81 13.72
C GLU A 407 20.21 -9.70 14.32
N PRO A 408 21.47 -9.49 13.89
CA PRO A 408 22.27 -8.36 14.36
C PRO A 408 21.61 -6.99 14.13
N TYR A 409 20.96 -6.82 12.97
CA TYR A 409 20.25 -5.59 12.63
C TYR A 409 19.01 -5.37 13.50
N ALA A 410 18.27 -6.43 13.80
CA ALA A 410 17.14 -6.38 14.71
C ALA A 410 17.56 -5.99 16.12
N GLU A 411 18.65 -6.57 16.66
CA GLU A 411 19.17 -6.23 17.98
C GLU A 411 19.62 -4.78 18.05
N ALA A 412 20.29 -4.26 17.02
CA ALA A 412 20.70 -2.86 16.96
C ALA A 412 19.48 -1.89 16.94
N ILE A 413 18.42 -2.23 16.22
CA ILE A 413 17.16 -1.46 16.22
C ILE A 413 16.54 -1.48 17.62
N LEU A 414 16.40 -2.65 18.25
CA LEU A 414 15.79 -2.78 19.58
C LEU A 414 16.61 -2.04 20.65
N GLU A 415 17.94 -2.10 20.55
CA GLU A 415 18.84 -1.32 21.42
C GLU A 415 18.62 0.20 21.25
N SER A 416 18.48 0.67 20.02
CA SER A 416 18.23 2.08 19.74
C SER A 416 16.90 2.57 20.30
N LEU A 417 15.90 1.69 20.43
CA LEU A 417 14.60 2.01 21.01
C LEU A 417 14.63 2.15 22.54
N GLU A 418 15.66 1.65 23.23
CA GLU A 418 15.75 1.72 24.70
C GLU A 418 15.83 3.16 25.24
N VAL A 419 16.21 4.12 24.39
CA VAL A 419 16.12 5.56 24.73
C VAL A 419 14.67 6.00 24.98
N HIS A 420 13.70 5.37 24.28
CA HIS A 420 12.26 5.67 24.38
C HIS A 420 11.51 4.64 25.20
N CYS A 421 12.00 3.42 25.27
CA CYS A 421 11.43 2.28 25.96
C CYS A 421 12.48 1.67 26.91
N PRO A 422 12.71 2.23 28.10
CA PRO A 422 13.76 1.75 28.99
C PRO A 422 13.65 0.25 29.30
N ASP A 423 14.78 -0.46 29.23
CA ASP A 423 14.90 -1.92 29.43
C ASP A 423 14.10 -2.78 28.44
N LEU A 424 13.76 -2.25 27.25
CA LEU A 424 12.91 -2.91 26.28
C LEU A 424 13.29 -4.37 26.03
N ARG A 425 14.57 -4.62 25.72
CA ARG A 425 15.06 -5.97 25.37
C ARG A 425 14.87 -7.02 26.47
N LYS A 426 14.84 -6.60 27.74
CA LYS A 426 14.60 -7.49 28.89
C LYS A 426 13.12 -7.89 29.02
N HIS A 427 12.22 -7.07 28.48
CA HIS A 427 10.77 -7.23 28.56
C HIS A 427 10.12 -7.81 27.30
N ILE A 428 10.91 -8.08 26.25
CA ILE A 428 10.38 -8.75 25.05
C ILE A 428 10.14 -10.23 25.40
N VAL A 429 8.87 -10.67 25.25
CA VAL A 429 8.45 -12.06 25.49
C VAL A 429 8.18 -12.83 24.21
N THR A 430 7.97 -12.13 23.10
CA THR A 430 7.81 -12.73 21.77
C THR A 430 8.32 -11.77 20.70
N LYS A 431 8.93 -12.31 19.64
CA LYS A 431 9.52 -11.54 18.54
C LYS A 431 9.39 -12.28 17.22
N ARG A 432 9.10 -11.53 16.15
CA ARG A 432 9.13 -12.01 14.75
C ARG A 432 9.76 -10.94 13.87
N ILE A 433 10.65 -11.35 12.98
CA ILE A 433 11.29 -10.47 11.99
C ILE A 433 10.68 -10.75 10.61
N PHE A 434 10.50 -9.67 9.83
CA PHE A 434 10.08 -9.73 8.44
C PHE A 434 10.97 -8.78 7.63
N CYS A 435 11.72 -9.30 6.68
CA CYS A 435 12.75 -8.58 5.96
C CYS A 435 12.53 -8.63 4.43
N PRO A 436 13.35 -8.00 3.59
CA PRO A 436 13.13 -7.94 2.14
C PRO A 436 12.96 -9.28 1.44
N THR A 437 13.61 -10.36 1.90
CA THR A 437 13.42 -11.70 1.36
C THR A 437 12.03 -12.25 1.65
N ASP A 438 11.45 -11.93 2.82
CA ASP A 438 10.09 -12.33 3.17
C ASP A 438 9.05 -11.58 2.31
N PHE A 439 9.29 -10.30 1.96
CA PHE A 439 8.44 -9.59 1.01
C PHE A 439 8.42 -10.28 -0.37
N GLU A 440 9.55 -10.80 -0.83
CA GLU A 440 9.62 -11.54 -2.09
C GLU A 440 8.94 -12.91 -1.98
N GLN A 441 9.21 -13.67 -0.93
CA GLN A 441 8.73 -15.04 -0.76
C GLN A 441 7.24 -15.12 -0.42
N ASP A 442 6.79 -14.37 0.60
CA ASP A 442 5.44 -14.44 1.14
C ASP A 442 4.41 -13.61 0.33
N LEU A 443 4.86 -12.50 -0.26
CA LEU A 443 3.99 -11.55 -0.94
C LEU A 443 4.22 -11.49 -2.45
N ASP A 444 5.13 -12.32 -2.97
CA ASP A 444 5.55 -12.32 -4.38
C ASP A 444 5.93 -10.91 -4.88
N ALA A 445 6.54 -10.09 -4.00
CA ALA A 445 6.92 -8.73 -4.32
C ALA A 445 8.21 -8.71 -5.14
N TYR A 446 8.16 -8.16 -6.36
CA TYR A 446 9.34 -8.08 -7.23
C TYR A 446 10.47 -7.29 -6.55
N THR A 447 11.65 -7.92 -6.48
CA THR A 447 12.85 -7.40 -5.77
C THR A 447 12.62 -7.11 -4.29
N GLY A 448 11.67 -7.78 -3.63
CA GLY A 448 11.34 -7.54 -2.23
C GLY A 448 10.86 -6.12 -1.93
N SER A 449 10.37 -5.37 -2.93
CA SER A 449 9.91 -3.99 -2.74
C SER A 449 8.60 -3.92 -1.94
N ALA A 450 8.55 -3.10 -0.90
CA ALA A 450 7.38 -3.02 -0.04
C ALA A 450 6.17 -2.32 -0.70
N PHE A 451 6.41 -1.41 -1.67
CA PHE A 451 5.39 -0.56 -2.28
C PHE A 451 5.37 -0.61 -3.82
N GLN A 452 6.01 -1.61 -4.43
CA GLN A 452 6.20 -1.74 -5.87
C GLN A 452 7.02 -0.57 -6.44
N PHE A 453 6.50 0.25 -7.35
CA PHE A 453 7.26 1.32 -8.02
C PHE A 453 7.46 2.56 -7.12
N GLU A 454 8.63 3.20 -7.24
CA GLU A 454 8.87 4.50 -6.60
C GLU A 454 7.88 5.57 -7.10
N PRO A 455 7.32 6.41 -6.20
CA PRO A 455 6.38 7.48 -6.58
C PRO A 455 7.11 8.71 -7.12
N VAL A 456 7.82 8.55 -8.24
CA VAL A 456 8.46 9.64 -8.99
C VAL A 456 7.58 10.04 -10.18
N LEU A 457 7.68 11.28 -10.64
CA LEU A 457 6.81 11.81 -11.69
C LEU A 457 6.84 10.95 -12.97
N THR A 458 8.02 10.49 -13.37
CA THR A 458 8.22 9.64 -14.56
C THR A 458 7.73 8.20 -14.41
N GLN A 459 7.15 7.86 -13.28
CA GLN A 459 6.51 6.56 -12.96
C GLN A 459 5.15 6.77 -12.28
N SER A 460 4.47 7.89 -12.55
CA SER A 460 3.14 8.21 -12.03
C SER A 460 2.15 8.41 -13.17
N ALA A 461 0.85 8.26 -12.89
CA ALA A 461 -0.23 8.38 -13.86
C ALA A 461 0.03 7.52 -15.13
N TRP A 462 0.01 8.08 -16.32
CA TRP A 462 0.22 7.38 -17.59
C TRP A 462 1.57 6.63 -17.71
N PHE A 463 2.58 7.05 -16.98
CA PHE A 463 3.90 6.37 -17.00
C PHE A 463 3.95 5.06 -16.21
N ARG A 464 2.92 4.75 -15.43
CA ARG A 464 2.74 3.47 -14.74
C ARG A 464 2.04 2.45 -15.64
N PRO A 465 2.08 1.14 -15.29
CA PRO A 465 1.11 0.18 -15.83
C PRO A 465 -0.31 0.69 -15.59
N HIS A 466 -1.12 0.70 -16.65
CA HIS A 466 -2.46 1.25 -16.60
C HIS A 466 -3.40 0.33 -15.81
N ASN A 467 -4.53 0.87 -15.37
CA ASN A 467 -5.57 0.05 -14.73
C ASN A 467 -6.24 -0.91 -15.72
N ARG A 468 -6.24 -0.59 -17.01
CA ARG A 468 -6.54 -1.51 -18.11
C ARG A 468 -5.23 -1.95 -18.75
N SER A 469 -5.03 -3.25 -18.97
CA SER A 469 -3.85 -3.73 -19.70
C SER A 469 -3.76 -3.12 -21.09
N GLU A 470 -2.57 -2.66 -21.46
CA GLU A 470 -2.28 -2.09 -22.78
C GLU A 470 -2.20 -3.17 -23.87
N ASP A 471 -1.94 -4.42 -23.47
CA ASP A 471 -1.65 -5.52 -24.38
C ASP A 471 -2.74 -6.59 -24.42
N ILE A 472 -3.57 -6.71 -23.37
CA ILE A 472 -4.52 -7.82 -23.20
C ILE A 472 -5.91 -7.29 -22.87
N ASN A 473 -6.87 -7.55 -23.73
CA ASN A 473 -8.27 -7.21 -23.46
C ASN A 473 -8.84 -8.07 -22.33
N GLY A 474 -9.68 -7.47 -21.47
CA GLY A 474 -10.29 -8.15 -20.33
C GLY A 474 -9.37 -8.29 -19.11
N LEU A 475 -8.10 -7.87 -19.21
CA LEU A 475 -7.17 -7.84 -18.09
C LEU A 475 -7.06 -6.42 -17.51
N TYR A 476 -7.17 -6.33 -16.19
CA TYR A 476 -7.12 -5.08 -15.43
C TYR A 476 -6.19 -5.19 -14.23
N PHE A 477 -5.74 -4.04 -13.71
CA PHE A 477 -4.84 -3.95 -12.56
C PHE A 477 -5.37 -2.99 -11.52
N VAL A 478 -5.19 -3.36 -10.24
CA VAL A 478 -5.45 -2.52 -9.07
C VAL A 478 -4.29 -2.63 -8.08
N GLY A 479 -4.27 -1.77 -7.08
CA GLY A 479 -3.26 -1.80 -6.02
C GLY A 479 -2.09 -0.86 -6.27
N ALA A 480 -0.97 -1.09 -5.56
CA ALA A 480 0.16 -0.16 -5.47
C ALA A 480 0.94 0.03 -6.79
N GLY A 481 0.88 -0.93 -7.71
CA GLY A 481 1.65 -0.92 -8.96
C GLY A 481 1.02 -0.15 -10.11
N THR A 482 -0.24 0.26 -9.98
CA THR A 482 -0.97 1.03 -10.99
C THR A 482 -1.42 2.39 -10.46
N HIS A 483 -2.15 3.19 -11.25
CA HIS A 483 -2.70 4.46 -10.81
C HIS A 483 -3.84 4.25 -9.77
N PRO A 484 -3.92 5.09 -8.70
CA PRO A 484 -3.06 6.23 -8.38
C PRO A 484 -1.76 5.86 -7.65
N GLY A 485 -1.62 4.66 -7.08
CA GLY A 485 -0.39 4.18 -6.46
C GLY A 485 -0.56 3.62 -5.06
N ALA A 486 0.55 3.55 -4.32
CA ALA A 486 0.62 2.96 -3.00
C ALA A 486 -0.08 3.79 -1.90
N GLY A 487 -0.30 3.17 -0.74
CA GLY A 487 -1.06 3.68 0.39
C GLY A 487 -2.52 3.20 0.36
N MET A 488 -3.13 3.03 1.54
CA MET A 488 -4.51 2.53 1.63
C MET A 488 -5.50 3.35 0.78
N PRO A 489 -5.50 4.70 0.82
CA PRO A 489 -6.36 5.48 -0.06
C PRO A 489 -6.08 5.24 -1.54
N GLY A 490 -4.80 5.14 -1.92
CA GLY A 490 -4.41 4.91 -3.30
C GLY A 490 -4.87 3.57 -3.84
N VAL A 491 -4.66 2.48 -3.09
CA VAL A 491 -5.03 1.14 -3.55
C VAL A 491 -6.55 0.93 -3.60
N ILE A 492 -7.31 1.53 -2.69
CA ILE A 492 -8.78 1.49 -2.75
C ILE A 492 -9.30 2.33 -3.93
N SER A 493 -8.73 3.53 -4.15
CA SER A 493 -9.09 4.37 -5.30
C SER A 493 -8.74 3.72 -6.65
N SER A 494 -7.68 2.90 -6.71
CA SER A 494 -7.36 2.16 -7.95
C SER A 494 -8.47 1.19 -8.36
N ALA A 495 -9.19 0.63 -7.39
CA ALA A 495 -10.37 -0.19 -7.66
C ALA A 495 -11.55 0.65 -8.18
N LYS A 496 -11.67 1.91 -7.75
CA LYS A 496 -12.70 2.84 -8.26
C LYS A 496 -12.50 3.18 -9.74
N VAL A 497 -11.26 3.19 -10.22
CA VAL A 497 -10.95 3.36 -11.66
C VAL A 497 -11.62 2.27 -12.51
N LEU A 498 -11.79 1.04 -11.96
CA LEU A 498 -12.45 -0.05 -12.68
C LEU A 498 -13.88 0.29 -13.09
N ASP A 499 -14.59 1.11 -12.33
CA ASP A 499 -15.97 1.52 -12.66
C ASP A 499 -16.04 2.28 -14.00
N ARG A 500 -14.90 2.84 -14.45
CA ARG A 500 -14.78 3.60 -15.70
C ARG A 500 -14.20 2.80 -16.86
N VAL A 501 -13.44 1.72 -16.56
CA VAL A 501 -12.66 1.01 -17.59
C VAL A 501 -13.16 -0.41 -17.86
N VAL A 502 -13.82 -1.05 -16.89
CA VAL A 502 -14.45 -2.36 -17.07
C VAL A 502 -15.83 -2.16 -17.72
N PRO A 503 -16.18 -2.89 -18.80
CA PRO A 503 -17.51 -2.84 -19.40
C PRO A 503 -18.62 -3.15 -18.37
N ASP A 504 -19.86 -2.78 -18.67
CA ASP A 504 -20.99 -3.28 -17.88
C ASP A 504 -21.24 -4.76 -18.21
N PRO A 505 -21.68 -5.57 -17.23
CA PRO A 505 -22.05 -6.95 -17.50
C PRO A 505 -23.20 -7.02 -18.52
N VAL A 506 -23.17 -8.04 -19.35
CA VAL A 506 -24.24 -8.26 -20.34
C VAL A 506 -25.55 -8.53 -19.59
N SER A 507 -26.59 -7.74 -19.88
CA SER A 507 -27.91 -7.97 -19.31
C SER A 507 -28.39 -9.35 -19.74
N THR A 508 -28.50 -10.27 -18.80
CA THR A 508 -29.27 -11.50 -19.00
C THR A 508 -30.74 -11.13 -18.91
N ALA A 509 -31.30 -10.61 -20.03
CA ALA A 509 -32.72 -10.41 -20.13
C ALA A 509 -33.41 -11.77 -19.89
N SER A 510 -34.09 -11.89 -18.76
CA SER A 510 -34.99 -13.01 -18.41
C SER A 510 -36.20 -13.03 -19.28
#